data_c73e7cbe83ca40dad8e7c4956df062fd
#
_entry.id   c73e7cbe83ca40dad8e7c4956df062fd
#
_cell.length_a   1.000
_cell.length_b   1.000
_cell.length_c   1.000
_cell.angle_alpha   90.00
_cell.angle_beta   90.00
_cell.angle_gamma   90.00
#
_symmetry.space_group_name_H-M   'P 1'
#
loop_
_entity.id
_entity.type
_entity.pdbx_description
1 polymer ?
#
loop_
_entity_poly.entity_id
_entity_poly.type
_entity_poly.pdbx_seq_one_letter_code
_entity_poly.pdbx_strand_id
1 'polypeptide(L)'
;MEKNKRKKWNGYLVAGLFMTGLAVFLGILGCFWTPYSTTAMSAAEKFMAPSIYHIFGTDNFGRDIFSRVIQGLGTTLVISTSVVLFSTVAGILLGAFTGYFGGILDEILMRITDAVNGFPSI
;
A
#
# COMPACT_ATOMS: atom_id res chain seq x y z
N MET A 1 6.86 -43.81 -12.31
CA MET A 1 5.54 -43.22 -12.60
C MET A 1 5.27 -42.12 -11.64
N GLU A 2 5.61 -40.90 -12.00
CA GLU A 2 5.45 -39.71 -11.18
C GLU A 2 4.02 -39.19 -11.34
N LYS A 3 3.20 -39.34 -10.28
CA LYS A 3 1.85 -38.81 -10.26
C LYS A 3 1.91 -37.29 -10.28
N ASN A 4 1.66 -36.71 -11.44
CA ASN A 4 1.41 -35.27 -11.62
C ASN A 4 0.27 -34.82 -10.71
N LYS A 5 0.60 -34.36 -9.50
CA LYS A 5 -0.32 -33.73 -8.57
C LYS A 5 -0.72 -32.38 -9.17
N ARG A 6 -1.77 -32.37 -9.97
CA ARG A 6 -2.44 -31.11 -10.35
C ARG A 6 -2.73 -30.35 -9.07
N LYS A 7 -2.01 -29.26 -8.85
CA LYS A 7 -2.16 -28.37 -7.73
C LYS A 7 -3.59 -27.80 -7.80
N LYS A 8 -4.52 -28.38 -7.02
CA LYS A 8 -5.88 -27.86 -6.90
C LYS A 8 -5.78 -26.48 -6.27
N TRP A 9 -6.07 -25.47 -7.02
CA TRP A 9 -6.14 -24.10 -6.51
C TRP A 9 -7.29 -24.03 -5.51
N ASN A 10 -6.97 -23.76 -4.26
CA ASN A 10 -7.98 -23.59 -3.24
C ASN A 10 -8.78 -22.32 -3.56
N GLY A 11 -10.12 -22.38 -3.46
CA GLY A 11 -11.00 -21.24 -3.75
C GLY A 11 -10.58 -19.97 -2.99
N TYR A 12 -10.10 -20.12 -1.77
CA TYR A 12 -9.57 -19.01 -0.96
C TYR A 12 -8.32 -18.34 -1.58
N LEU A 13 -7.43 -19.13 -2.19
CA LEU A 13 -6.25 -18.60 -2.86
C LEU A 13 -6.63 -17.81 -4.12
N VAL A 14 -7.58 -18.32 -4.89
CA VAL A 14 -8.10 -17.60 -6.08
C VAL A 14 -8.78 -16.31 -5.67
N ALA A 15 -9.64 -16.35 -4.64
CA ALA A 15 -10.31 -15.16 -4.14
C ALA A 15 -9.30 -14.11 -3.63
N GLY A 16 -8.30 -14.54 -2.85
CA GLY A 16 -7.24 -13.65 -2.35
C GLY A 16 -6.43 -13.01 -3.47
N LEU A 17 -6.01 -13.79 -4.47
CA LEU A 17 -5.30 -13.27 -5.65
C LEU A 17 -6.14 -12.28 -6.45
N PHE A 18 -7.43 -12.58 -6.62
CA PHE A 18 -8.35 -11.68 -7.32
C PHE A 18 -8.51 -10.35 -6.58
N MET A 19 -8.75 -10.37 -5.28
CA MET A 19 -8.91 -9.15 -4.47
C MET A 19 -7.63 -8.32 -4.44
N THR A 20 -6.48 -8.97 -4.25
CA THR A 20 -5.18 -8.29 -4.27
C THR A 20 -4.88 -7.70 -5.64
N GLY A 21 -5.11 -8.47 -6.71
CA GLY A 21 -4.93 -8.00 -8.08
C GLY A 21 -5.83 -6.81 -8.42
N LEU A 22 -7.09 -6.85 -7.98
CA LEU A 22 -8.03 -5.74 -8.16
C LEU A 22 -7.57 -4.49 -7.40
N ALA A 23 -7.13 -4.63 -6.15
CA ALA A 23 -6.64 -3.51 -5.35
C ALA A 23 -5.40 -2.86 -5.97
N VAL A 24 -4.44 -3.68 -6.43
CA VAL A 24 -3.23 -3.21 -7.13
C VAL A 24 -3.59 -2.53 -8.45
N PHE A 25 -4.49 -3.12 -9.22
CA PHE A 25 -4.96 -2.54 -10.49
C PHE A 25 -5.61 -1.16 -10.28
N LEU A 26 -6.54 -1.06 -9.33
CA LEU A 26 -7.20 0.21 -8.99
C LEU A 26 -6.20 1.23 -8.45
N GLY A 27 -5.22 0.81 -7.67
CA GLY A 27 -4.17 1.69 -7.18
C GLY A 27 -3.26 2.23 -8.29
N ILE A 28 -2.86 1.38 -9.24
CA ILE A 28 -2.09 1.82 -10.42
C ILE A 28 -2.94 2.78 -11.27
N LEU A 29 -4.22 2.46 -11.48
CA LEU A 29 -5.13 3.34 -12.20
C LEU A 29 -5.22 4.72 -11.52
N GLY A 30 -5.34 4.75 -10.20
CA GLY A 30 -5.44 5.98 -9.41
C GLY A 30 -4.20 6.87 -9.42
N CYS A 31 -3.02 6.32 -9.81
CA CYS A 31 -1.82 7.12 -10.03
C CYS A 31 -1.92 7.98 -11.29
N PHE A 32 -2.69 7.54 -12.29
CA PHE A 32 -2.71 8.17 -13.62
C PHE A 32 -4.05 8.78 -13.99
N TRP A 33 -5.14 8.26 -13.41
CA TRP A 33 -6.47 8.67 -13.81
C TRP A 33 -7.50 8.54 -12.70
N THR A 34 -8.37 9.55 -12.59
CA THR A 34 -9.58 9.53 -11.74
C THR A 34 -10.77 10.06 -12.54
N PRO A 35 -11.99 9.53 -12.35
CA PRO A 35 -13.18 10.00 -13.07
C PRO A 35 -13.45 11.49 -12.90
N TYR A 36 -13.29 11.98 -11.67
CA TYR A 36 -13.48 13.38 -11.30
C TYR A 36 -12.26 13.95 -10.61
N SER A 37 -12.15 15.29 -10.61
CA SER A 37 -11.12 15.97 -9.82
C SER A 37 -11.33 15.70 -8.31
N THR A 38 -10.30 15.23 -7.65
CA THR A 38 -10.33 14.89 -6.21
C THR A 38 -10.22 16.12 -5.30
N THR A 39 -9.87 17.28 -5.88
CA THR A 39 -9.66 18.55 -5.17
C THR A 39 -10.73 19.59 -5.46
N ALA A 40 -11.43 19.50 -6.61
CA ALA A 40 -12.49 20.43 -6.96
C ALA A 40 -13.65 20.31 -5.97
N MET A 41 -14.10 21.43 -5.44
CA MET A 41 -15.22 21.52 -4.50
C MET A 41 -16.45 22.08 -5.20
N SER A 42 -17.61 21.47 -4.98
CA SER A 42 -18.90 21.93 -5.52
C SER A 42 -19.91 22.08 -4.40
N ALA A 43 -20.30 23.32 -4.12
CA ALA A 43 -21.31 23.58 -3.08
C ALA A 43 -22.69 23.01 -3.44
N ALA A 44 -22.98 22.85 -4.73
CA ALA A 44 -24.24 22.30 -5.23
C ALA A 44 -24.33 20.79 -5.10
N GLU A 45 -23.19 20.09 -5.04
CA GLU A 45 -23.10 18.61 -5.02
C GLU A 45 -22.75 18.04 -3.66
N LYS A 46 -22.94 18.80 -2.57
CA LYS A 46 -22.67 18.35 -1.21
C LYS A 46 -23.62 17.22 -0.80
N PHE A 47 -23.04 16.17 -0.20
CA PHE A 47 -23.79 15.03 0.35
C PHE A 47 -24.75 14.36 -0.64
N MET A 48 -24.41 14.34 -1.92
CA MET A 48 -25.21 13.60 -2.89
C MET A 48 -25.13 12.10 -2.61
N ALA A 49 -26.28 11.44 -2.67
CA ALA A 49 -26.37 10.00 -2.54
C ALA A 49 -25.66 9.28 -3.71
N PRO A 50 -25.26 8.00 -3.53
CA PRO A 50 -24.73 7.19 -4.61
C PRO A 50 -25.63 7.20 -5.83
N SER A 51 -25.03 7.44 -7.01
CA SER A 51 -25.72 7.56 -8.29
C SER A 51 -24.82 7.07 -9.43
N ILE A 52 -25.37 7.02 -10.65
CA ILE A 52 -24.58 6.67 -11.86
C ILE A 52 -23.49 7.72 -12.17
N TYR A 53 -23.63 8.95 -11.70
CA TYR A 53 -22.63 10.01 -11.84
C TYR A 53 -21.59 9.96 -10.73
N HIS A 54 -22.01 9.67 -9.50
CA HIS A 54 -21.16 9.56 -8.31
C HIS A 54 -21.39 8.21 -7.65
N ILE A 55 -20.60 7.21 -8.00
CA ILE A 55 -20.80 5.80 -7.60
C ILE A 55 -20.89 5.65 -6.08
N PHE A 56 -20.07 6.36 -5.31
CA PHE A 56 -20.08 6.36 -3.84
C PHE A 56 -20.66 7.67 -3.25
N GLY A 57 -21.31 8.48 -4.10
CA GLY A 57 -21.80 9.79 -3.69
C GLY A 57 -20.68 10.81 -3.52
N THR A 58 -21.01 11.93 -2.87
CA THR A 58 -20.10 13.06 -2.63
C THR A 58 -19.95 13.37 -1.14
N ASP A 59 -18.83 13.96 -0.78
CA ASP A 59 -18.52 14.35 0.59
C ASP A 59 -19.13 15.73 0.99
N ASN A 60 -18.81 16.20 2.20
CA ASN A 60 -19.25 17.49 2.73
C ASN A 60 -18.74 18.71 1.94
N PHE A 61 -17.81 18.52 1.01
CA PHE A 61 -17.29 19.55 0.11
C PHE A 61 -17.78 19.38 -1.33
N GLY A 62 -18.63 18.38 -1.60
CA GLY A 62 -19.11 18.06 -2.93
C GLY A 62 -18.08 17.35 -3.81
N ARG A 63 -17.06 16.72 -3.21
CA ARG A 63 -16.03 15.96 -3.95
C ARG A 63 -16.45 14.52 -4.11
N ASP A 64 -16.17 13.92 -5.27
CA ASP A 64 -16.51 12.52 -5.56
C ASP A 64 -15.71 11.55 -4.68
N ILE A 65 -16.41 10.74 -3.89
CA ILE A 65 -15.80 9.80 -2.95
C ILE A 65 -15.07 8.69 -3.70
N PHE A 66 -15.63 8.18 -4.79
CA PHE A 66 -15.00 7.10 -5.56
C PHE A 66 -13.65 7.51 -6.14
N SER A 67 -13.57 8.70 -6.75
CA SER A 67 -12.32 9.26 -7.27
C SER A 67 -11.27 9.42 -6.18
N ARG A 68 -11.68 9.88 -4.99
CA ARG A 68 -10.79 10.02 -3.84
C ARG A 68 -10.25 8.69 -3.31
N VAL A 69 -11.10 7.66 -3.28
CA VAL A 69 -10.67 6.31 -2.89
C VAL A 69 -9.63 5.75 -3.86
N ILE A 70 -9.88 5.86 -5.16
CA ILE A 70 -8.93 5.39 -6.19
C ILE A 70 -7.60 6.15 -6.08
N GLN A 71 -7.63 7.47 -5.96
CA GLN A 71 -6.41 8.27 -5.78
C GLN A 71 -5.68 7.91 -4.48
N GLY A 72 -6.41 7.68 -3.38
CA GLY A 72 -5.85 7.23 -2.11
C GLY A 72 -5.14 5.88 -2.23
N LEU A 73 -5.71 4.93 -2.96
CA LEU A 73 -5.06 3.64 -3.26
C LEU A 73 -3.76 3.85 -4.04
N GLY A 74 -3.76 4.70 -5.06
CA GLY A 74 -2.55 5.05 -5.82
C GLY A 74 -1.46 5.64 -4.93
N THR A 75 -1.80 6.64 -4.13
CA THR A 75 -0.87 7.26 -3.18
C THR A 75 -0.29 6.24 -2.20
N THR A 76 -1.15 5.37 -1.65
CA THR A 76 -0.73 4.31 -0.73
C THR A 76 0.24 3.34 -1.40
N LEU A 77 -0.02 2.92 -2.64
CA LEU A 77 0.88 2.04 -3.39
C LEU A 77 2.25 2.69 -3.62
N VAL A 78 2.29 3.95 -4.03
CA VAL A 78 3.54 4.68 -4.26
C VAL A 78 4.35 4.79 -2.97
N ILE A 79 3.71 5.22 -1.89
CA ILE A 79 4.39 5.38 -0.59
C ILE A 79 4.88 4.02 -0.08
N SER A 80 4.01 3.00 -0.05
CA SER A 80 4.38 1.67 0.45
C SER A 80 5.51 1.04 -0.35
N THR A 81 5.46 1.13 -1.68
CA THR A 81 6.52 0.61 -2.55
C THR A 81 7.84 1.34 -2.32
N SER A 82 7.80 2.66 -2.20
CA SER A 82 8.98 3.47 -1.95
C SER A 82 9.61 3.13 -0.59
N VAL A 83 8.79 2.99 0.46
CA VAL A 83 9.27 2.63 1.80
C VAL A 83 9.88 1.22 1.79
N VAL A 84 9.22 0.24 1.17
CA VAL A 84 9.73 -1.15 1.09
C VAL A 84 11.06 -1.19 0.32
N LEU A 85 11.16 -0.53 -0.83
CA LEU A 85 12.40 -0.49 -1.61
C LEU A 85 13.54 0.14 -0.81
N PHE A 86 13.29 1.31 -0.22
CA PHE A 86 14.30 2.01 0.58
C PHE A 86 14.74 1.16 1.78
N SER A 87 13.79 0.62 2.55
CA SER A 87 14.07 -0.20 3.73
C SER A 87 14.81 -1.49 3.36
N THR A 88 14.46 -2.12 2.23
CA THR A 88 15.14 -3.34 1.76
C THR A 88 16.58 -3.04 1.39
N VAL A 89 16.82 -1.99 0.62
CA VAL A 89 18.21 -1.61 0.24
C VAL A 89 19.03 -1.25 1.47
N ALA A 90 18.49 -0.39 2.35
CA ALA A 90 19.16 -0.01 3.59
C ALA A 90 19.44 -1.22 4.50
N GLY A 91 18.44 -2.11 4.67
CA GLY A 91 18.57 -3.32 5.48
C GLY A 91 19.61 -4.29 4.94
N ILE A 92 19.64 -4.51 3.61
CA ILE A 92 20.66 -5.36 2.99
C ILE A 92 22.06 -4.76 3.16
N LEU A 93 22.21 -3.47 2.93
CA LEU A 93 23.52 -2.81 3.09
C LEU A 93 23.98 -2.88 4.53
N LEU A 94 23.14 -2.48 5.50
CA LEU A 94 23.51 -2.53 6.91
C LEU A 94 23.79 -3.96 7.36
N GLY A 95 22.92 -4.92 6.99
CA GLY A 95 23.11 -6.34 7.34
C GLY A 95 24.36 -6.94 6.72
N ALA A 96 24.70 -6.59 5.47
CA ALA A 96 25.94 -7.05 4.84
C ALA A 96 27.19 -6.43 5.50
N PHE A 97 27.15 -5.15 5.84
CA PHE A 97 28.26 -4.48 6.55
C PHE A 97 28.46 -5.10 7.95
N THR A 98 27.42 -5.27 8.73
CA THR A 98 27.53 -5.88 10.07
C THR A 98 27.96 -7.34 10.01
N GLY A 99 27.41 -8.11 9.06
CA GLY A 99 27.79 -9.52 8.88
C GLY A 99 29.24 -9.71 8.41
N TYR A 100 29.77 -8.76 7.62
CA TYR A 100 31.14 -8.85 7.12
C TYR A 100 32.20 -8.36 8.13
N PHE A 101 31.97 -7.21 8.78
CA PHE A 101 32.93 -6.61 9.69
C PHE A 101 32.79 -7.14 11.13
N GLY A 102 31.60 -7.52 11.54
CA GLY A 102 31.33 -8.03 12.89
C GLY A 102 31.76 -7.11 14.02
N GLY A 103 31.89 -7.67 15.23
CA GLY A 103 32.53 -7.00 16.38
C GLY A 103 31.80 -5.72 16.83
N ILE A 104 32.56 -4.64 17.02
CA ILE A 104 32.06 -3.38 17.61
C ILE A 104 30.93 -2.73 16.79
N LEU A 105 30.97 -2.83 15.48
CA LEU A 105 29.93 -2.28 14.59
C LEU A 105 28.58 -2.98 14.80
N ASP A 106 28.59 -4.30 14.93
CA ASP A 106 27.40 -5.10 15.19
C ASP A 106 26.82 -4.76 16.58
N GLU A 107 27.68 -4.65 17.60
CA GLU A 107 27.26 -4.29 18.95
C GLU A 107 26.63 -2.87 19.01
N ILE A 108 27.20 -1.88 18.32
CA ILE A 108 26.67 -0.53 18.27
C ILE A 108 25.30 -0.51 17.57
N LEU A 109 25.17 -1.19 16.42
CA LEU A 109 23.91 -1.24 15.69
C LEU A 109 22.82 -1.98 16.46
N MET A 110 23.16 -3.09 17.14
CA MET A 110 22.22 -3.75 18.06
C MET A 110 21.75 -2.81 19.15
N ARG A 111 22.64 -2.07 19.82
CA ARG A 111 22.25 -1.12 20.88
C ARG A 111 21.35 0.00 20.37
N ILE A 112 21.61 0.53 19.16
CA ILE A 112 20.75 1.55 18.53
C ILE A 112 19.38 0.96 18.24
N THR A 113 19.32 -0.25 17.68
CA THR A 113 18.06 -0.93 17.34
C THR A 113 17.24 -1.22 18.61
N ASP A 114 17.91 -1.68 19.68
CA ASP A 114 17.27 -1.92 20.97
C ASP A 114 16.74 -0.62 21.59
N ALA A 115 17.49 0.47 21.49
CA ALA A 115 17.05 1.78 21.97
C ALA A 115 15.80 2.27 21.19
N VAL A 116 15.78 2.12 19.88
CA VAL A 116 14.63 2.52 19.03
C VAL A 116 13.42 1.64 19.33
N ASN A 117 13.60 0.31 19.48
CA ASN A 117 12.52 -0.62 19.80
C ASN A 117 12.06 -0.51 21.27
N GLY A 118 12.93 -0.06 22.16
CA GLY A 118 12.62 0.16 23.57
C GLY A 118 11.78 1.41 23.85
N PHE A 119 11.63 2.32 22.87
CA PHE A 119 10.67 3.41 22.96
C PHE A 119 9.26 2.86 22.75
N PRO A 120 8.39 2.90 23.79
CA PRO A 120 7.00 2.52 23.58
C PRO A 120 6.37 3.48 22.58
N SER A 121 5.92 2.93 21.43
CA SER A 121 5.08 3.69 20.51
C SER A 121 3.77 4.03 21.24
N ILE A 122 3.67 5.24 21.70
CA ILE A 122 2.45 5.81 22.27
C ILE A 122 1.46 6.06 21.13
#